data_9d6dfc225c305f206d18fbb14985846f
#
_entry.id   9d6dfc225c305f206d18fbb14985846f
#
_cell.length_a   1.000
_cell.length_b   1.000
_cell.length_c   1.000
_cell.angle_alpha   90.00
_cell.angle_beta   90.00
_cell.angle_gamma   90.00
#
_symmetry.space_group_name_H-M   'P 1'
#
loop_
_entity.id
_entity.type
_entity.pdbx_description
1 polymer ?
#
loop_
_entity_poly.entity_id
_entity_poly.type
_entity_poly.pdbx_seq_one_letter_code
_entity_poly.pdbx_strand_id
1 'polypeptide(L)'
;MGADLDTRPVGLDDLVDLARLFESQRNTRRCWCMAFCESRSQFAVGWLNGGNRHRFEAMATANAAPMGILASVAGEPVGWCACGPRARYAVAISGRSSILHNRVRAEDESVWLLPCLFVRVGHRGQGVTHTLVRAAIELARQEGAIAIEGWPLAGPDRRSPDAFLGREKVFEELGFSCVERPSPQRAIMRLELSEI
;
A
#
# COMPACT_ATOMS: atom_id res chain seq x y z
N MET A 1 25.22 -12.24 -8.63
CA MET A 1 24.11 -13.08 -8.21
C MET A 1 23.20 -12.19 -7.39
N GLY A 2 22.07 -11.73 -7.96
CA GLY A 2 21.06 -10.98 -7.20
C GLY A 2 20.49 -11.88 -6.11
N ALA A 3 20.44 -11.40 -4.87
CA ALA A 3 19.75 -12.13 -3.81
C ALA A 3 18.30 -12.33 -4.22
N ASP A 4 17.77 -13.53 -4.04
CA ASP A 4 16.42 -13.91 -4.45
C ASP A 4 15.40 -13.07 -3.66
N LEU A 5 14.62 -12.25 -4.37
CA LEU A 5 13.59 -11.40 -3.79
C LEU A 5 12.27 -12.16 -3.80
N ASP A 6 11.87 -12.63 -2.64
CA ASP A 6 10.62 -13.35 -2.41
C ASP A 6 9.52 -12.40 -1.95
N THR A 7 8.25 -12.72 -2.31
CA THR A 7 7.08 -11.96 -1.89
C THR A 7 5.97 -12.89 -1.42
N ARG A 8 5.25 -12.46 -0.35
CA ARG A 8 4.09 -13.19 0.13
C ARG A 8 2.98 -12.25 0.64
N PRO A 9 1.70 -12.66 0.53
CA PRO A 9 0.61 -11.98 1.23
C PRO A 9 0.82 -12.01 2.73
N VAL A 10 0.38 -10.95 3.43
CA VAL A 10 0.51 -10.84 4.89
C VAL A 10 -0.81 -11.17 5.57
N GLY A 11 -0.80 -12.29 6.29
CA GLY A 11 -1.81 -12.72 7.23
C GLY A 11 -1.37 -12.54 8.69
N LEU A 12 -2.06 -13.20 9.61
CA LEU A 12 -1.79 -13.12 11.05
C LEU A 12 -0.40 -13.68 11.42
N ASP A 13 0.02 -14.76 10.78
CA ASP A 13 1.30 -15.42 11.05
C ASP A 13 2.52 -14.58 10.61
N ASP A 14 2.32 -13.63 9.69
CA ASP A 14 3.38 -12.78 9.15
C ASP A 14 3.61 -11.49 9.96
N LEU A 15 2.78 -11.22 10.97
CA LEU A 15 2.83 -9.95 11.73
C LEU A 15 4.17 -9.75 12.46
N VAL A 16 4.87 -10.81 12.83
CA VAL A 16 6.19 -10.74 13.45
C VAL A 16 7.21 -10.19 12.47
N ASP A 17 7.23 -10.68 11.24
CA ASP A 17 8.14 -10.21 10.19
C ASP A 17 7.80 -8.79 9.73
N LEU A 18 6.51 -8.47 9.62
CA LEU A 18 6.07 -7.11 9.33
C LEU A 18 6.49 -6.13 10.43
N ALA A 19 6.37 -6.52 11.71
CA ALA A 19 6.84 -5.73 12.84
C ALA A 19 8.35 -5.48 12.75
N ARG A 20 9.15 -6.52 12.47
CA ARG A 20 10.60 -6.41 12.27
C ARG A 20 10.95 -5.41 11.16
N LEU A 21 10.22 -5.44 10.05
CA LEU A 21 10.40 -4.48 8.97
C LEU A 21 10.07 -3.05 9.42
N PHE A 22 8.93 -2.84 10.08
CA PHE A 22 8.47 -1.51 10.50
C PHE A 22 9.32 -0.90 11.62
N GLU A 23 9.92 -1.71 12.47
CA GLU A 23 10.85 -1.24 13.50
C GLU A 23 12.14 -0.65 12.92
N SER A 24 12.47 -0.97 11.66
CA SER A 24 13.65 -0.44 10.97
C SER A 24 13.65 1.08 10.77
N GLN A 25 12.48 1.73 10.84
CA GLN A 25 12.35 3.19 10.74
C GLN A 25 11.31 3.76 11.71
N ARG A 26 11.61 4.95 12.26
CA ARG A 26 10.75 5.64 13.24
C ARG A 26 9.31 5.85 12.75
N ASN A 27 9.14 6.23 11.49
CA ASN A 27 7.83 6.54 10.93
C ASN A 27 6.99 5.28 10.76
N THR A 28 7.53 4.22 10.16
CA THR A 28 6.81 2.96 9.94
C THR A 28 6.44 2.29 11.26
N ARG A 29 7.33 2.30 12.25
CA ARG A 29 7.10 1.77 13.60
C ARG A 29 5.88 2.38 14.28
N ARG A 30 5.53 3.62 13.98
CA ARG A 30 4.39 4.34 14.58
C ARG A 30 3.17 4.42 13.67
N CYS A 31 3.36 4.33 12.35
CA CYS A 31 2.31 4.48 11.36
C CYS A 31 1.44 3.23 11.21
N TRP A 32 2.09 2.07 10.98
CA TRP A 32 1.40 0.80 10.65
C TRP A 32 0.35 0.95 9.54
N CYS A 33 0.54 1.87 8.61
CA CYS A 33 -0.38 2.24 7.52
C CYS A 33 -1.79 2.66 7.95
N MET A 34 -2.02 2.84 9.27
CA MET A 34 -3.32 3.24 9.82
C MET A 34 -3.75 4.65 9.43
N ALA A 35 -2.85 5.48 8.89
CA ALA A 35 -3.15 6.81 8.37
C ALA A 35 -4.22 6.82 7.26
N PHE A 36 -4.41 5.71 6.57
CA PHE A 36 -5.41 5.57 5.49
C PHE A 36 -6.72 4.92 5.96
N CYS A 37 -6.70 4.27 7.11
CA CYS A 37 -7.81 3.51 7.65
C CYS A 37 -8.57 4.27 8.76
N GLU A 38 -7.85 5.04 9.56
CA GLU A 38 -8.35 5.68 10.78
C GLU A 38 -8.52 7.18 10.61
N SER A 39 -9.48 7.77 11.34
CA SER A 39 -9.61 9.23 11.41
C SER A 39 -8.31 9.88 11.92
N ARG A 40 -8.10 11.15 11.57
CA ARG A 40 -6.88 11.89 11.97
C ARG A 40 -6.65 11.86 13.48
N SER A 41 -7.71 11.98 14.28
CA SER A 41 -7.62 11.95 15.75
C SER A 41 -7.22 10.57 16.28
N GLN A 42 -7.85 9.51 15.79
CA GLN A 42 -7.54 8.13 16.17
C GLN A 42 -6.11 7.76 15.76
N PHE A 43 -5.70 8.10 14.54
CA PHE A 43 -4.33 7.90 14.07
C PHE A 43 -3.32 8.64 14.94
N ALA A 44 -3.57 9.91 15.29
CA ALA A 44 -2.66 10.70 16.12
C ALA A 44 -2.50 10.11 17.54
N VAL A 45 -3.57 9.67 18.16
CA VAL A 45 -3.52 8.98 19.46
C VAL A 45 -2.69 7.69 19.34
N GLY A 46 -2.96 6.86 18.31
CA GLY A 46 -2.20 5.63 18.08
C GLY A 46 -0.73 5.88 17.75
N TRP A 47 -0.41 6.99 17.08
CA TRP A 47 0.97 7.43 16.82
C TRP A 47 1.72 7.76 18.12
N LEU A 48 1.07 8.40 19.07
CA LEU A 48 1.68 8.81 20.34
C LEU A 48 1.90 7.64 21.29
N ASN A 49 0.91 6.75 21.42
CA ASN A 49 0.91 5.67 22.41
C ASN A 49 1.28 4.28 21.84
N GLY A 50 1.58 4.18 20.53
CA GLY A 50 1.90 2.90 19.87
C GLY A 50 0.67 2.06 19.50
N GLY A 51 -0.54 2.57 19.68
CA GLY A 51 -1.79 1.85 19.47
C GLY A 51 -2.12 1.52 18.01
N ASN A 52 -1.44 2.14 17.04
CA ASN A 52 -1.66 1.84 15.61
C ASN A 52 -1.30 0.39 15.27
N ARG A 53 -0.30 -0.20 15.92
CA ARG A 53 0.03 -1.62 15.77
C ARG A 53 -1.16 -2.50 16.16
N HIS A 54 -1.72 -2.32 17.34
CA HIS A 54 -2.87 -3.13 17.82
C HIS A 54 -4.10 -2.97 16.91
N ARG A 55 -4.33 -1.77 16.35
CA ARG A 55 -5.43 -1.55 15.40
C ARG A 55 -5.19 -2.28 14.09
N PHE A 56 -3.96 -2.28 13.58
CA PHE A 56 -3.60 -3.06 12.40
C PHE A 56 -3.79 -4.56 12.65
N GLU A 57 -3.33 -5.09 13.78
CA GLU A 57 -3.49 -6.48 14.19
C GLU A 57 -4.98 -6.85 14.31
N ALA A 58 -5.80 -5.99 14.93
CA ALA A 58 -7.25 -6.19 15.02
C ALA A 58 -7.91 -6.18 13.63
N MET A 59 -7.48 -5.29 12.74
CA MET A 59 -7.97 -5.22 11.37
C MET A 59 -7.56 -6.48 10.58
N ALA A 60 -6.33 -6.97 10.74
CA ALA A 60 -5.87 -8.21 10.11
C ALA A 60 -6.68 -9.43 10.59
N THR A 61 -7.10 -9.44 11.86
CA THR A 61 -7.96 -10.49 12.41
C THR A 61 -9.39 -10.43 11.86
N ALA A 62 -9.91 -9.22 11.64
CA ALA A 62 -11.29 -9.02 11.22
C ALA A 62 -11.50 -9.16 9.70
N ASN A 63 -10.44 -9.07 8.89
CA ASN A 63 -10.53 -9.14 7.44
C ASN A 63 -10.15 -10.52 6.93
N ALA A 64 -10.94 -11.04 5.97
CA ALA A 64 -10.62 -12.28 5.26
C ALA A 64 -9.44 -12.11 4.28
N ALA A 65 -9.41 -10.98 3.55
CA ALA A 65 -8.35 -10.69 2.60
C ALA A 65 -7.06 -10.23 3.31
N PRO A 66 -5.87 -10.64 2.81
CA PRO A 66 -4.58 -10.21 3.33
C PRO A 66 -4.44 -8.70 3.43
N MET A 67 -3.57 -8.24 4.35
CA MET A 67 -3.37 -6.80 4.61
C MET A 67 -2.45 -6.14 3.57
N GLY A 68 -1.76 -6.92 2.76
CA GLY A 68 -0.83 -6.46 1.75
C GLY A 68 0.23 -7.50 1.43
N ILE A 69 1.34 -7.06 0.84
CA ILE A 69 2.46 -7.90 0.42
C ILE A 69 3.73 -7.55 1.20
N LEU A 70 4.41 -8.56 1.72
CA LEU A 70 5.75 -8.46 2.31
C LEU A 70 6.77 -8.99 1.31
N ALA A 71 7.86 -8.25 1.12
CA ALA A 71 9.02 -8.70 0.34
C ALA A 71 10.20 -8.98 1.26
N SER A 72 10.90 -10.08 1.00
CA SER A 72 12.06 -10.54 1.76
C SER A 72 13.24 -10.87 0.85
N VAL A 73 14.44 -10.69 1.36
CA VAL A 73 15.71 -11.11 0.72
C VAL A 73 16.45 -12.02 1.69
N ALA A 74 16.72 -13.25 1.31
CA ALA A 74 17.33 -14.27 2.18
C ALA A 74 16.60 -14.42 3.54
N GLY A 75 15.25 -14.34 3.53
CA GLY A 75 14.40 -14.43 4.72
C GLY A 75 14.29 -13.13 5.55
N GLU A 76 15.07 -12.08 5.25
CA GLU A 76 14.98 -10.79 5.93
C GLU A 76 13.93 -9.89 5.26
N PRO A 77 12.95 -9.34 6.01
CA PRO A 77 11.95 -8.44 5.46
C PRO A 77 12.57 -7.12 5.00
N VAL A 78 12.36 -6.76 3.72
CA VAL A 78 12.97 -5.57 3.10
C VAL A 78 11.96 -4.62 2.48
N GLY A 79 10.72 -5.06 2.24
CA GLY A 79 9.72 -4.26 1.57
C GLY A 79 8.29 -4.60 1.98
N TRP A 80 7.41 -3.63 1.90
CA TRP A 80 5.98 -3.71 2.21
C TRP A 80 5.15 -2.94 1.19
N CYS A 81 4.02 -3.52 0.81
CA CYS A 81 2.97 -2.88 0.04
C CYS A 81 1.64 -3.10 0.76
N ALA A 82 1.03 -2.05 1.30
CA ALA A 82 -0.35 -2.13 1.75
C ALA A 82 -1.26 -2.24 0.54
N CYS A 83 -2.14 -3.22 0.48
CA CYS A 83 -3.18 -3.33 -0.54
C CYS A 83 -4.42 -4.07 -0.01
N GLY A 84 -5.56 -3.83 -0.65
CA GLY A 84 -6.83 -4.44 -0.27
C GLY A 84 -8.03 -3.66 -0.83
N PRO A 85 -9.27 -4.11 -0.58
CA PRO A 85 -10.48 -3.43 -1.02
C PRO A 85 -10.46 -1.94 -0.63
N ARG A 86 -10.90 -1.08 -1.51
CA ARG A 86 -10.93 0.37 -1.33
C ARG A 86 -11.70 0.78 -0.06
N ALA A 87 -12.75 0.04 0.26
CA ALA A 87 -13.55 0.24 1.48
C ALA A 87 -12.74 0.12 2.79
N ARG A 88 -11.67 -0.67 2.81
CA ARG A 88 -10.74 -0.79 3.96
C ARG A 88 -10.08 0.55 4.32
N TYR A 89 -9.88 1.41 3.33
CA TYR A 89 -9.14 2.67 3.46
C TYR A 89 -10.09 3.87 3.57
N ALA A 90 -10.92 3.86 4.60
CA ALA A 90 -12.01 4.81 4.79
C ALA A 90 -11.58 6.30 4.70
N VAL A 91 -10.38 6.64 5.17
CA VAL A 91 -9.86 8.01 5.11
C VAL A 91 -9.52 8.44 3.68
N ALA A 92 -9.08 7.50 2.85
CA ALA A 92 -8.74 7.77 1.45
C ALA A 92 -9.97 8.05 0.60
N ILE A 93 -11.14 7.52 0.99
CA ILE A 93 -12.38 7.56 0.22
C ILE A 93 -13.47 8.44 0.85
N SER A 94 -13.32 8.86 2.12
CA SER A 94 -14.34 9.64 2.82
C SER A 94 -14.08 11.15 2.71
N GLY A 95 -15.19 11.90 2.62
CA GLY A 95 -15.17 13.36 2.62
C GLY A 95 -14.82 14.01 1.28
N ARG A 96 -15.07 15.34 1.21
CA ARG A 96 -14.84 16.15 0.00
C ARG A 96 -13.34 16.34 -0.32
N SER A 97 -12.50 16.21 0.69
CA SER A 97 -11.04 16.39 0.56
C SER A 97 -10.29 15.06 0.38
N SER A 98 -11.01 13.93 0.24
CA SER A 98 -10.37 12.66 -0.04
C SER A 98 -9.77 12.67 -1.45
N ILE A 99 -8.64 12.00 -1.60
CA ILE A 99 -7.97 11.95 -2.90
C ILE A 99 -8.82 11.26 -3.97
N LEU A 100 -9.68 10.34 -3.55
CA LEU A 100 -10.58 9.57 -4.42
C LEU A 100 -12.04 10.06 -4.33
N HIS A 101 -12.26 11.37 -4.18
CA HIS A 101 -13.62 11.92 -4.03
C HIS A 101 -14.51 11.71 -5.28
N ASN A 102 -13.92 11.65 -6.47
CA ASN A 102 -14.62 11.43 -7.75
C ASN A 102 -14.80 9.96 -8.14
N ARG A 103 -14.37 9.02 -7.31
CA ARG A 103 -14.45 7.59 -7.61
C ARG A 103 -15.89 7.07 -7.76
N VAL A 104 -16.07 5.97 -8.45
CA VAL A 104 -17.33 5.24 -8.49
C VAL A 104 -17.51 4.49 -7.16
N ARG A 105 -18.41 4.99 -6.30
CA ARG A 105 -18.61 4.47 -4.93
C ARG A 105 -19.14 3.04 -4.90
N ALA A 106 -19.93 2.64 -5.89
CA ALA A 106 -20.46 1.28 -5.99
C ALA A 106 -19.34 0.22 -6.14
N GLU A 107 -18.15 0.63 -6.55
CA GLU A 107 -16.99 -0.24 -6.73
C GLU A 107 -16.08 -0.32 -5.49
N ASP A 108 -16.41 0.31 -4.36
CA ASP A 108 -15.50 0.39 -3.21
C ASP A 108 -15.13 -0.97 -2.61
N GLU A 109 -15.96 -1.99 -2.77
CA GLU A 109 -15.66 -3.37 -2.32
C GLU A 109 -14.90 -4.18 -3.37
N SER A 110 -15.08 -3.91 -4.66
CA SER A 110 -14.52 -4.68 -5.77
C SER A 110 -13.25 -4.08 -6.38
N VAL A 111 -12.98 -2.79 -6.15
CA VAL A 111 -11.71 -2.15 -6.55
C VAL A 111 -10.74 -2.15 -5.39
N TRP A 112 -9.53 -2.63 -5.64
CA TRP A 112 -8.46 -2.63 -4.66
C TRP A 112 -7.66 -1.33 -4.69
N LEU A 113 -7.10 -0.96 -3.56
CA LEU A 113 -6.28 0.23 -3.39
C LEU A 113 -4.89 -0.17 -2.90
N LEU A 114 -3.89 0.54 -3.40
CA LEU A 114 -2.48 0.43 -3.03
C LEU A 114 -2.02 1.77 -2.43
N PRO A 115 -2.27 2.02 -1.13
CA PRO A 115 -2.05 3.32 -0.51
C PRO A 115 -0.64 3.56 0.00
N CYS A 116 0.16 2.51 0.21
CA CYS A 116 1.46 2.64 0.83
C CYS A 116 2.46 1.62 0.31
N LEU A 117 3.65 2.10 -0.03
CA LEU A 117 4.84 1.32 -0.39
C LEU A 117 5.99 1.70 0.52
N PHE A 118 6.63 0.72 1.12
CA PHE A 118 7.81 0.93 1.95
C PHE A 118 8.94 -0.01 1.53
N VAL A 119 10.12 0.53 1.33
CA VAL A 119 11.34 -0.24 1.07
C VAL A 119 12.43 0.22 2.05
N ARG A 120 13.00 -0.76 2.77
CA ARG A 120 14.08 -0.55 3.74
C ARG A 120 15.27 0.15 3.09
N VAL A 121 15.89 1.07 3.83
CA VAL A 121 17.14 1.72 3.40
C VAL A 121 18.19 0.63 3.15
N GLY A 122 18.91 0.74 2.03
CA GLY A 122 19.86 -0.29 1.59
C GLY A 122 19.32 -1.25 0.53
N HIS A 123 18.00 -1.39 0.39
CA HIS A 123 17.35 -2.21 -0.63
C HIS A 123 16.60 -1.39 -1.70
N ARG A 124 16.71 -0.05 -1.62
CA ARG A 124 16.10 0.86 -2.60
C ARG A 124 16.89 0.86 -3.91
N GLY A 125 16.19 1.10 -5.03
CA GLY A 125 16.80 1.11 -6.36
C GLY A 125 17.14 -0.29 -6.92
N GLN A 126 16.69 -1.36 -6.26
CA GLN A 126 16.94 -2.76 -6.62
C GLN A 126 15.68 -3.48 -7.13
N GLY A 127 14.67 -2.74 -7.62
CA GLY A 127 13.45 -3.33 -8.18
C GLY A 127 12.39 -3.76 -7.17
N VAL A 128 12.64 -3.67 -5.84
CA VAL A 128 11.72 -4.13 -4.79
C VAL A 128 10.31 -3.55 -4.95
N THR A 129 10.19 -2.26 -5.31
CA THR A 129 8.88 -1.62 -5.52
C THR A 129 8.11 -2.25 -6.67
N HIS A 130 8.76 -2.55 -7.80
CA HIS A 130 8.13 -3.23 -8.94
C HIS A 130 7.62 -4.61 -8.55
N THR A 131 8.43 -5.38 -7.83
CA THR A 131 8.06 -6.72 -7.38
C THR A 131 6.88 -6.67 -6.41
N LEU A 132 6.86 -5.72 -5.47
CA LEU A 132 5.74 -5.52 -4.55
C LEU A 132 4.43 -5.16 -5.27
N VAL A 133 4.48 -4.21 -6.21
CA VAL A 133 3.27 -3.81 -6.96
C VAL A 133 2.77 -4.95 -7.85
N ARG A 134 3.67 -5.70 -8.50
CA ARG A 134 3.31 -6.88 -9.29
C ARG A 134 2.62 -7.95 -8.43
N ALA A 135 3.17 -8.24 -7.25
CA ALA A 135 2.58 -9.18 -6.31
C ALA A 135 1.23 -8.70 -5.77
N ALA A 136 1.05 -7.38 -5.57
CA ALA A 136 -0.24 -6.80 -5.18
C ALA A 136 -1.30 -6.90 -6.29
N ILE A 137 -0.90 -6.75 -7.57
CA ILE A 137 -1.78 -6.96 -8.73
C ILE A 137 -2.26 -8.42 -8.75
N GLU A 138 -1.34 -9.36 -8.58
CA GLU A 138 -1.67 -10.78 -8.59
C GLU A 138 -2.57 -11.17 -7.43
N LEU A 139 -2.28 -10.69 -6.22
CA LEU A 139 -3.16 -10.89 -5.06
C LEU A 139 -4.56 -10.31 -5.31
N ALA A 140 -4.67 -9.10 -5.86
CA ALA A 140 -5.95 -8.49 -6.17
C ALA A 140 -6.78 -9.33 -7.17
N ARG A 141 -6.13 -9.92 -8.19
CA ARG A 141 -6.79 -10.86 -9.12
C ARG A 141 -7.30 -12.11 -8.42
N GLN A 142 -6.46 -12.73 -7.59
CA GLN A 142 -6.82 -13.95 -6.84
C GLN A 142 -8.00 -13.70 -5.89
N GLU A 143 -8.12 -12.50 -5.34
CA GLU A 143 -9.22 -12.08 -4.48
C GLU A 143 -10.46 -11.57 -5.26
N GLY A 144 -10.46 -11.66 -6.60
CA GLY A 144 -11.60 -11.30 -7.44
C GLY A 144 -11.81 -9.79 -7.62
N ALA A 145 -10.78 -8.98 -7.44
CA ALA A 145 -10.88 -7.54 -7.69
C ALA A 145 -11.06 -7.24 -9.18
N ILE A 146 -11.93 -6.30 -9.53
CA ILE A 146 -12.15 -5.86 -10.92
C ILE A 146 -11.07 -4.87 -11.39
N ALA A 147 -10.46 -4.13 -10.47
CA ALA A 147 -9.37 -3.20 -10.74
C ALA A 147 -8.52 -2.97 -9.49
N ILE A 148 -7.30 -2.46 -9.70
CA ILE A 148 -6.45 -1.97 -8.63
C ILE A 148 -6.02 -0.53 -8.92
N GLU A 149 -6.04 0.32 -7.89
CA GLU A 149 -5.71 1.74 -7.97
C GLU A 149 -4.57 2.11 -7.02
N GLY A 150 -3.84 3.16 -7.40
CA GLY A 150 -2.87 3.83 -6.54
C GLY A 150 -2.81 5.32 -6.87
N TRP A 151 -2.19 6.11 -5.99
CA TRP A 151 -1.99 7.55 -6.23
C TRP A 151 -0.52 7.97 -6.07
N PRO A 152 0.35 7.46 -6.96
CA PRO A 152 1.77 7.75 -6.88
C PRO A 152 2.10 9.22 -7.06
N LEU A 153 3.34 9.57 -6.68
CA LEU A 153 3.94 10.84 -7.00
C LEU A 153 4.25 10.94 -8.49
N ALA A 154 3.76 12.01 -9.10
CA ALA A 154 4.13 12.42 -10.45
C ALA A 154 5.45 13.20 -10.46
N GLY A 155 6.21 13.11 -11.57
CA GLY A 155 7.43 13.86 -11.79
C GLY A 155 8.70 13.30 -11.14
N PRO A 156 9.85 13.99 -11.35
CA PRO A 156 11.19 13.46 -11.04
C PRO A 156 11.62 13.61 -9.58
N ASP A 157 10.91 14.38 -8.76
CA ASP A 157 11.36 14.68 -7.39
C ASP A 157 11.44 13.43 -6.51
N ARG A 158 12.65 13.09 -6.06
CA ARG A 158 12.98 11.91 -5.26
C ARG A 158 12.90 12.15 -3.75
N ARG A 159 12.77 13.39 -3.29
CA ARG A 159 12.88 13.79 -1.88
C ARG A 159 11.53 14.18 -1.25
N SER A 160 10.42 13.67 -1.76
CA SER A 160 9.11 13.97 -1.19
C SER A 160 8.88 13.20 0.11
N PRO A 161 8.28 13.85 1.13
CA PRO A 161 7.76 13.18 2.32
C PRO A 161 6.80 12.04 1.99
N ASP A 162 6.14 12.14 0.81
CA ASP A 162 5.14 11.20 0.32
C ASP A 162 5.73 10.08 -0.56
N ALA A 163 7.04 9.85 -0.49
CA ALA A 163 7.72 8.79 -1.28
C ALA A 163 7.15 7.37 -1.03
N PHE A 164 6.40 7.18 0.06
CA PHE A 164 5.68 5.95 0.37
C PHE A 164 4.48 5.67 -0.57
N LEU A 165 4.08 6.62 -1.39
CA LEU A 165 3.01 6.43 -2.39
C LEU A 165 3.52 5.82 -3.69
N GLY A 166 4.82 5.62 -3.83
CA GLY A 166 5.45 5.16 -5.06
C GLY A 166 5.63 6.27 -6.10
N ARG A 167 6.07 5.88 -7.29
CA ARG A 167 6.31 6.76 -8.43
C ARG A 167 5.41 6.39 -9.59
N GLU A 168 4.85 7.37 -10.27
CA GLU A 168 3.98 7.19 -11.44
C GLU A 168 4.60 6.24 -12.48
N LYS A 169 5.88 6.43 -12.79
CA LYS A 169 6.62 5.58 -13.74
C LYS A 169 6.56 4.08 -13.41
N VAL A 170 6.61 3.69 -12.13
CA VAL A 170 6.52 2.28 -11.73
C VAL A 170 5.15 1.70 -12.06
N PHE A 171 4.10 2.50 -11.87
CA PHE A 171 2.73 2.10 -12.19
C PHE A 171 2.54 1.99 -13.70
N GLU A 172 3.03 2.97 -14.48
CA GLU A 172 3.00 2.93 -15.95
C GLU A 172 3.71 1.69 -16.51
N GLU A 173 4.91 1.37 -16.02
CA GLU A 173 5.69 0.20 -16.41
C GLU A 173 4.97 -1.13 -16.08
N LEU A 174 4.03 -1.12 -15.14
CA LEU A 174 3.19 -2.26 -14.74
C LEU A 174 1.79 -2.23 -15.36
N GLY A 175 1.56 -1.34 -16.35
CA GLY A 175 0.33 -1.31 -17.14
C GLY A 175 -0.80 -0.47 -16.58
N PHE A 176 -0.58 0.29 -15.51
CA PHE A 176 -1.59 1.22 -15.02
C PHE A 176 -1.73 2.42 -15.96
N SER A 177 -2.95 2.92 -16.10
CA SER A 177 -3.28 4.16 -16.80
C SER A 177 -3.65 5.26 -15.82
N CYS A 178 -3.28 6.51 -16.13
CA CYS A 178 -3.70 7.66 -15.34
C CYS A 178 -5.17 7.98 -15.62
N VAL A 179 -6.03 7.85 -14.63
CA VAL A 179 -7.49 8.13 -14.76
C VAL A 179 -7.87 9.51 -14.25
N GLU A 180 -7.09 10.09 -13.35
CA GLU A 180 -7.29 11.44 -12.84
C GLU A 180 -5.96 12.04 -12.38
N ARG A 181 -5.86 13.37 -12.44
CA ARG A 181 -4.69 14.10 -11.96
C ARG A 181 -5.14 15.24 -11.02
N PRO A 182 -5.34 14.91 -9.71
CA PRO A 182 -5.85 15.88 -8.74
C PRO A 182 -4.91 17.07 -8.52
N SER A 183 -3.62 16.92 -8.80
CA SER A 183 -2.64 17.99 -8.80
C SER A 183 -1.46 17.65 -9.72
N PRO A 184 -0.59 18.63 -10.06
CA PRO A 184 0.60 18.37 -10.86
C PRO A 184 1.54 17.30 -10.27
N GLN A 185 1.52 17.11 -8.94
CA GLN A 185 2.38 16.16 -8.25
C GLN A 185 1.70 14.82 -7.94
N ARG A 186 0.42 14.64 -8.32
CA ARG A 186 -0.37 13.45 -8.02
C ARG A 186 -1.08 12.93 -9.25
N ALA A 187 -0.97 11.64 -9.48
CA ALA A 187 -1.79 10.91 -10.43
C ALA A 187 -2.63 9.87 -9.70
N ILE A 188 -3.85 9.64 -10.13
CA ILE A 188 -4.62 8.44 -9.78
C ILE A 188 -4.41 7.48 -10.94
N MET A 189 -3.77 6.36 -10.62
CA MET A 189 -3.42 5.32 -11.59
C MET A 189 -4.33 4.13 -11.35
N ARG A 190 -4.87 3.55 -12.42
CA ARG A 190 -5.78 2.41 -12.38
C ARG A 190 -5.34 1.34 -13.38
N LEU A 191 -5.39 0.08 -12.95
CA LEU A 191 -5.22 -1.09 -13.78
C LEU A 191 -6.51 -1.92 -13.69
N GLU A 192 -7.17 -2.14 -14.82
CA GLU A 192 -8.29 -3.08 -14.90
C GLU A 192 -7.75 -4.51 -14.82
N LEU A 193 -8.39 -5.32 -13.99
CA LEU A 193 -8.04 -6.71 -13.79
C LEU A 193 -9.10 -7.55 -14.55
N SER A 194 -8.78 -7.94 -15.80
CA SER A 194 -9.66 -8.80 -16.57
C SER A 194 -9.90 -10.12 -15.82
N GLU A 195 -11.14 -10.62 -15.87
CA GLU A 195 -11.43 -12.00 -15.47
C GLU A 195 -10.56 -12.93 -16.34
N ILE A 196 -9.91 -13.88 -15.71
CA ILE A 196 -9.17 -14.96 -16.37
C ILE A 196 -10.19 -16.04 -16.76
#